data_187e1e92171b1c1012752dc2a061ee09
#
_entry.id   187e1e92171b1c1012752dc2a061ee09
#
_cell.length_a   1.000
_cell.length_b   1.000
_cell.length_c   1.000
_cell.angle_alpha   90.00
_cell.angle_beta   90.00
_cell.angle_gamma   90.00
#
_symmetry.space_group_name_H-M   'P 1'
#
loop_
_entity.id
_entity.type
_entity.pdbx_description
1 polymer ?
#
loop_
_entity_poly.entity_id
_entity_poly.type
_entity_poly.pdbx_seq_one_letter_code
_entity_poly.pdbx_strand_id
1 'polypeptide(L)'
;MEELKERLESPMPPEKKVTKLRMSHAKWKVGDVLLYQIHSNSKSEEEFVNASKWNGKYILIRVIAISYSNIGSLPRDKYYDSENKIIVYNWVGNEPPKLESINQLEFLPSRFQWLYRWSSFILSGDQRHQKALNFQLVMEDNKYPKPTAEDASDLNTSWVNDNVFGEVIIRDLDYNEQMGTLNDQTK
;
A
#
# COMPACT_ATOMS: atom_id res chain seq x y z
N MET A 1 8.86 16.70 45.12
CA MET A 1 7.84 15.66 45.46
C MET A 1 6.45 16.25 45.67
N GLU A 2 6.29 17.45 46.20
CA GLU A 2 5.01 18.16 46.33
C GLU A 2 4.38 18.51 44.97
N GLU A 3 5.15 19.03 44.00
CA GLU A 3 4.64 19.35 42.66
C GLU A 3 4.06 18.15 41.90
N LEU A 4 4.58 16.93 42.14
CA LEU A 4 4.06 15.70 41.53
C LEU A 4 2.74 15.26 42.18
N LYS A 5 2.57 15.52 43.48
CA LYS A 5 1.31 15.28 44.19
C LYS A 5 0.21 16.21 43.74
N GLU A 6 0.51 17.51 43.60
CA GLU A 6 -0.45 18.50 43.10
C GLU A 6 -0.93 18.23 41.70
N ARG A 7 -0.07 17.69 40.80
CA ARG A 7 -0.47 17.24 39.45
C ARG A 7 -1.35 16.01 39.45
N LEU A 8 -1.18 15.11 40.41
CA LEU A 8 -1.97 13.90 40.55
C LEU A 8 -3.35 14.15 41.21
N GLU A 9 -3.41 15.18 42.03
CA GLU A 9 -4.63 15.56 42.76
C GLU A 9 -5.47 16.63 42.02
N SER A 10 -4.94 17.24 40.96
CA SER A 10 -5.70 18.15 40.13
C SER A 10 -6.89 17.43 39.47
N PRO A 11 -8.12 17.95 39.59
CA PRO A 11 -9.28 17.33 38.98
C PRO A 11 -9.03 17.21 37.47
N MET A 12 -9.22 16.02 36.93
CA MET A 12 -9.11 15.81 35.46
C MET A 12 -9.97 16.85 34.76
N PRO A 13 -9.44 17.57 33.77
CA PRO A 13 -10.22 18.50 33.01
C PRO A 13 -11.48 17.81 32.48
N PRO A 14 -12.64 18.49 32.48
CA PRO A 14 -13.90 17.90 32.08
C PRO A 14 -13.72 17.23 30.71
N GLU A 15 -14.17 15.98 30.58
CA GLU A 15 -14.09 15.25 29.31
C GLU A 15 -14.65 16.14 28.20
N LYS A 16 -13.77 16.59 27.30
CA LYS A 16 -14.24 17.26 26.09
C LYS A 16 -15.19 16.30 25.39
N LYS A 17 -16.44 16.69 25.23
CA LYS A 17 -17.44 15.94 24.46
C LYS A 17 -16.78 15.51 23.15
N VAL A 18 -16.62 14.20 23.01
CA VAL A 18 -16.01 13.61 21.81
C VAL A 18 -16.89 13.93 20.63
N THR A 19 -16.55 15.00 19.94
CA THR A 19 -17.22 15.38 18.71
C THR A 19 -16.78 14.42 17.61
N LYS A 20 -17.69 13.56 17.20
CA LYS A 20 -17.66 12.68 16.03
C LYS A 20 -16.34 11.93 15.78
N LEU A 21 -16.45 10.62 15.74
CA LEU A 21 -15.42 9.72 15.18
C LEU A 21 -15.03 10.24 13.79
N ARG A 22 -13.80 10.71 13.62
CA ARG A 22 -13.30 11.07 12.30
C ARG A 22 -12.64 9.82 11.71
N MET A 23 -13.27 9.25 10.70
CA MET A 23 -12.70 8.16 9.92
C MET A 23 -12.31 8.72 8.54
N SER A 24 -11.09 8.47 8.10
CA SER A 24 -10.79 8.62 6.68
C SER A 24 -11.49 7.49 5.94
N HIS A 25 -12.26 7.80 4.92
CA HIS A 25 -12.89 6.79 4.09
C HIS A 25 -11.88 6.27 3.08
N ALA A 26 -11.71 4.95 3.02
CA ALA A 26 -10.95 4.33 1.97
C ALA A 26 -11.54 4.69 0.60
N LYS A 27 -10.71 5.18 -0.30
CA LYS A 27 -11.12 5.51 -1.68
C LYS A 27 -11.45 4.25 -2.48
N TRP A 28 -10.71 3.17 -2.19
CA TRP A 28 -10.76 1.90 -2.89
C TRP A 28 -11.51 0.85 -2.11
N LYS A 29 -11.96 -0.20 -2.79
CA LYS A 29 -12.66 -1.36 -2.21
C LYS A 29 -11.78 -2.60 -2.33
N VAL A 30 -12.03 -3.58 -1.47
CA VAL A 30 -11.40 -4.90 -1.59
C VAL A 30 -11.81 -5.52 -2.94
N GLY A 31 -10.81 -5.99 -3.69
CA GLY A 31 -11.00 -6.50 -5.04
C GLY A 31 -10.68 -5.50 -6.15
N ASP A 32 -10.62 -4.21 -5.86
CA ASP A 32 -10.26 -3.22 -6.87
C ASP A 32 -8.85 -3.48 -7.39
N VAL A 33 -8.71 -3.45 -8.72
CA VAL A 33 -7.42 -3.50 -9.42
C VAL A 33 -7.07 -2.10 -9.89
N LEU A 34 -5.89 -1.67 -9.49
CA LEU A 34 -5.38 -0.34 -9.74
C LEU A 34 -4.15 -0.41 -10.64
N LEU A 35 -4.06 0.52 -11.56
CA LEU A 35 -2.88 0.75 -12.38
C LEU A 35 -2.01 1.81 -11.70
N TYR A 36 -0.73 1.53 -11.60
CA TYR A 36 0.27 2.47 -11.13
C TYR A 36 1.33 2.67 -12.19
N GLN A 37 1.58 3.92 -12.57
CA GLN A 37 2.73 4.28 -13.38
C GLN A 37 3.90 4.55 -12.43
N ILE A 38 4.99 3.82 -12.58
CA ILE A 38 6.18 3.95 -11.74
C ILE A 38 6.78 5.34 -11.94
N HIS A 39 6.83 6.11 -10.88
CA HIS A 39 7.41 7.45 -10.86
C HIS A 39 7.94 7.76 -9.46
N SER A 40 8.77 8.81 -9.37
CA SER A 40 9.21 9.33 -8.07
C SER A 40 8.08 10.10 -7.38
N ASN A 41 7.82 9.77 -6.13
CA ASN A 41 6.83 10.44 -5.29
C ASN A 41 7.49 11.45 -4.33
N SER A 42 8.82 11.47 -4.27
CA SER A 42 9.57 12.36 -3.39
C SER A 42 10.98 12.64 -3.93
N LYS A 43 11.59 13.70 -3.42
CA LYS A 43 12.99 14.02 -3.75
C LYS A 43 13.98 12.96 -3.28
N SER A 44 13.64 12.20 -2.23
CA SER A 44 14.54 11.19 -1.66
C SER A 44 14.70 9.96 -2.55
N GLU A 45 13.71 9.63 -3.38
CA GLU A 45 13.78 8.51 -4.31
C GLU A 45 14.03 8.93 -5.77
N GLU A 46 14.02 10.26 -6.06
CA GLU A 46 14.01 10.79 -7.41
C GLU A 46 15.18 10.30 -8.25
N GLU A 47 16.38 10.33 -7.72
CA GLU A 47 17.60 9.88 -8.44
C GLU A 47 17.51 8.38 -8.76
N PHE A 48 17.13 7.56 -7.78
CA PHE A 48 17.01 6.12 -7.95
C PHE A 48 15.93 5.73 -8.97
N VAL A 49 14.75 6.33 -8.85
CA VAL A 49 13.61 6.02 -9.74
C VAL A 49 13.90 6.47 -11.16
N ASN A 50 14.44 7.69 -11.33
CA ASN A 50 14.72 8.23 -12.66
C ASN A 50 15.85 7.49 -13.39
N ALA A 51 16.80 6.89 -12.67
CA ALA A 51 17.84 6.06 -13.26
C ALA A 51 17.36 4.64 -13.63
N SER A 52 16.19 4.23 -13.14
CA SER A 52 15.65 2.90 -13.39
C SER A 52 15.02 2.78 -14.78
N LYS A 53 15.25 1.65 -15.44
CA LYS A 53 14.57 1.27 -16.69
C LYS A 53 13.06 1.09 -16.53
N TRP A 54 12.56 0.94 -15.29
CA TRP A 54 11.16 0.79 -14.96
C TRP A 54 10.42 2.12 -14.81
N ASN A 55 11.14 3.25 -14.73
CA ASN A 55 10.52 4.56 -14.66
C ASN A 55 9.56 4.79 -15.84
N GLY A 56 8.37 5.25 -15.56
CA GLY A 56 7.30 5.47 -16.54
C GLY A 56 6.56 4.22 -17.00
N LYS A 57 7.00 3.01 -16.61
CA LYS A 57 6.28 1.77 -16.88
C LYS A 57 5.07 1.62 -15.96
N TYR A 58 4.14 0.76 -16.37
CA TYR A 58 2.93 0.46 -15.62
C TYR A 58 3.03 -0.88 -14.92
N ILE A 59 2.49 -0.95 -13.71
CA ILE A 59 2.22 -2.18 -12.97
C ILE A 59 0.76 -2.22 -12.53
N LEU A 60 0.30 -3.40 -12.18
CA LEU A 60 -1.01 -3.62 -11.59
C LEU A 60 -0.88 -3.98 -10.13
N ILE A 61 -1.77 -3.44 -9.34
CA ILE A 61 -1.91 -3.77 -7.91
C ILE A 61 -3.38 -4.09 -7.61
N ARG A 62 -3.62 -4.93 -6.61
CA ARG A 62 -4.96 -5.25 -6.15
C ARG A 62 -5.11 -4.92 -4.69
N VAL A 63 -6.24 -4.32 -4.32
CA VAL A 63 -6.62 -4.11 -2.92
C VAL A 63 -7.17 -5.42 -2.36
N ILE A 64 -6.50 -5.97 -1.36
CA ILE A 64 -6.84 -7.29 -0.79
C ILE A 64 -7.51 -7.21 0.58
N ALA A 65 -7.23 -6.13 1.33
CA ALA A 65 -7.91 -5.84 2.58
C ALA A 65 -7.89 -4.35 2.88
N ILE A 66 -8.83 -3.90 3.70
CA ILE A 66 -8.87 -2.55 4.24
C ILE A 66 -9.00 -2.69 5.75
N SER A 67 -8.10 -2.07 6.48
CA SER A 67 -8.15 -1.97 7.94
C SER A 67 -8.18 -0.50 8.36
N TYR A 68 -8.45 -0.27 9.62
CA TYR A 68 -8.46 1.06 10.19
C TYR A 68 -7.57 1.05 11.43
N SER A 69 -6.56 1.90 11.44
CA SER A 69 -5.69 2.09 12.60
C SER A 69 -5.97 3.42 13.29
N ASN A 70 -5.85 3.42 14.61
CA ASN A 70 -5.92 4.63 15.38
C ASN A 70 -4.54 5.30 15.36
N ILE A 71 -4.44 6.45 14.69
CA ILE A 71 -3.19 7.22 14.57
C ILE A 71 -2.95 8.13 15.78
N GLY A 72 -3.93 8.25 16.68
CA GLY A 72 -3.79 9.07 17.87
C GLY A 72 -2.81 8.50 18.89
N SER A 73 -1.83 9.29 19.30
CA SER A 73 -0.91 8.92 20.39
C SER A 73 -1.57 8.98 21.78
N LEU A 74 -2.81 9.47 21.88
CA LEU A 74 -3.57 9.58 23.11
C LEU A 74 -4.86 8.77 23.03
N PRO A 75 -5.29 8.13 24.14
CA PRO A 75 -6.54 7.34 24.18
C PRO A 75 -7.81 8.12 23.83
N ARG A 76 -7.71 9.45 23.71
CA ARG A 76 -8.81 10.37 23.41
C ARG A 76 -8.90 10.77 21.94
N ASP A 77 -7.86 10.49 21.15
CA ASP A 77 -7.85 10.81 19.73
C ASP A 77 -8.57 9.70 18.96
N LYS A 78 -9.82 9.97 18.61
CA LYS A 78 -10.65 9.05 17.82
C LYS A 78 -10.52 9.36 16.32
N TYR A 79 -9.28 9.48 15.86
CA TYR A 79 -8.99 9.58 14.44
C TYR A 79 -8.51 8.21 13.94
N TYR A 80 -9.29 7.62 13.06
CA TYR A 80 -8.91 6.38 12.39
C TYR A 80 -8.55 6.67 10.96
N ASP A 81 -7.37 6.25 10.55
CA ASP A 81 -6.99 6.25 9.16
C ASP A 81 -7.24 4.88 8.54
N SER A 82 -7.68 4.89 7.30
CA SER A 82 -7.80 3.66 6.53
C SER A 82 -6.42 3.21 6.04
N GLU A 83 -6.20 1.91 6.08
CA GLU A 83 -5.03 1.26 5.58
C GLU A 83 -5.44 0.32 4.46
N ASN A 84 -4.87 0.51 3.28
CA ASN A 84 -5.11 -0.36 2.15
C ASN A 84 -3.99 -1.40 2.10
N LYS A 85 -4.33 -2.67 2.31
CA LYS A 85 -3.42 -3.77 2.01
C LYS A 85 -3.52 -4.07 0.53
N ILE A 86 -2.38 -4.01 -0.14
CA ILE A 86 -2.28 -4.24 -1.57
C ILE A 86 -1.33 -5.39 -1.88
N ILE A 87 -1.54 -6.03 -3.01
CA ILE A 87 -0.66 -7.03 -3.59
C ILE A 87 -0.35 -6.66 -5.03
N VAL A 88 0.87 -6.91 -5.46
CA VAL A 88 1.34 -6.56 -6.80
C VAL A 88 1.16 -7.76 -7.74
N TYR A 89 0.63 -7.52 -8.94
CA TYR A 89 0.61 -8.53 -9.98
C TYR A 89 1.98 -8.70 -10.63
N ASN A 90 2.30 -9.90 -11.02
CA ASN A 90 3.51 -10.22 -11.81
C ASN A 90 3.31 -9.78 -13.26
N TRP A 91 3.31 -8.49 -13.46
CA TRP A 91 3.15 -7.87 -14.77
C TRP A 91 3.74 -6.46 -14.78
N VAL A 92 4.52 -6.14 -15.80
CA VAL A 92 5.00 -4.78 -16.08
C VAL A 92 4.91 -4.52 -17.58
N GLY A 93 4.45 -3.34 -17.98
CA GLY A 93 4.25 -3.00 -19.39
C GLY A 93 4.44 -1.52 -19.70
N ASN A 94 4.55 -1.20 -20.99
CA ASN A 94 4.61 0.18 -21.49
C ASN A 94 3.23 0.84 -21.54
N GLU A 95 2.18 0.03 -21.62
CA GLU A 95 0.77 0.44 -21.74
C GLU A 95 -0.08 -0.40 -20.80
N PRO A 96 -1.26 0.08 -20.39
CA PRO A 96 -2.19 -0.72 -19.58
C PRO A 96 -2.53 -2.04 -20.26
N PRO A 97 -2.67 -3.16 -19.51
CA PRO A 97 -3.02 -4.45 -20.08
C PRO A 97 -4.48 -4.48 -20.52
N LYS A 98 -4.82 -5.42 -21.39
CA LYS A 98 -6.22 -5.71 -21.72
C LYS A 98 -6.91 -6.30 -20.49
N LEU A 99 -8.14 -5.87 -20.21
CA LEU A 99 -8.88 -6.27 -19.00
C LEU A 99 -9.04 -7.80 -18.91
N GLU A 100 -9.26 -8.48 -20.07
CA GLU A 100 -9.45 -9.93 -20.10
C GLU A 100 -8.20 -10.70 -19.64
N SER A 101 -7.01 -10.11 -19.81
CA SER A 101 -5.75 -10.76 -19.43
C SER A 101 -5.47 -10.65 -17.94
N ILE A 102 -6.07 -9.71 -17.22
CA ILE A 102 -5.80 -9.48 -15.79
C ILE A 102 -6.13 -10.72 -14.95
N ASN A 103 -7.20 -11.43 -15.28
CA ASN A 103 -7.62 -12.62 -14.54
C ASN A 103 -6.65 -13.81 -14.66
N GLN A 104 -5.73 -13.78 -15.63
CA GLN A 104 -4.73 -14.82 -15.87
C GLN A 104 -3.37 -14.48 -15.23
N LEU A 105 -3.23 -13.27 -14.69
CA LEU A 105 -1.99 -12.83 -14.08
C LEU A 105 -1.81 -13.47 -12.69
N GLU A 106 -0.60 -13.89 -12.41
CA GLU A 106 -0.16 -14.28 -11.07
C GLU A 106 0.27 -13.04 -10.26
N PHE A 107 0.50 -13.22 -8.97
CA PHE A 107 1.09 -12.18 -8.15
C PHE A 107 2.61 -12.18 -8.26
N LEU A 108 3.22 -11.02 -8.08
CA LEU A 108 4.66 -10.84 -8.11
C LEU A 108 5.29 -11.50 -6.87
N PRO A 109 6.25 -12.42 -7.04
CA PRO A 109 6.98 -12.98 -5.90
C PRO A 109 7.71 -11.89 -5.12
N SER A 110 7.71 -11.99 -3.81
CA SER A 110 8.47 -11.06 -2.96
C SER A 110 9.98 -11.29 -3.10
N ARG A 111 10.78 -10.22 -3.09
CA ARG A 111 12.24 -10.33 -2.96
C ARG A 111 12.67 -10.91 -1.59
N PHE A 112 11.77 -10.88 -0.61
CA PHE A 112 11.96 -11.49 0.71
C PHE A 112 11.19 -12.81 0.83
N GLN A 113 11.32 -13.72 -0.14
CA GLN A 113 10.57 -14.99 -0.22
C GLN A 113 10.68 -15.85 1.04
N TRP A 114 11.73 -15.69 1.83
CA TRP A 114 11.91 -16.34 3.12
C TRP A 114 11.01 -15.80 4.24
N LEU A 115 10.38 -14.61 4.02
CA LEU A 115 9.40 -13.99 4.92
C LEU A 115 8.01 -13.90 4.31
N TYR A 116 7.94 -13.57 3.01
CA TYR A 116 6.70 -13.26 2.32
C TYR A 116 6.68 -13.92 0.96
N ARG A 117 5.61 -14.60 0.64
CA ARG A 117 5.45 -15.25 -0.66
C ARG A 117 5.32 -14.23 -1.80
N TRP A 118 4.54 -13.19 -1.57
CA TRP A 118 4.15 -12.22 -2.57
C TRP A 118 4.61 -10.80 -2.21
N SER A 119 4.86 -9.98 -3.23
CA SER A 119 5.10 -8.55 -3.08
C SER A 119 3.79 -7.87 -2.66
N SER A 120 3.68 -7.50 -1.38
CA SER A 120 2.50 -6.93 -0.78
C SER A 120 2.86 -5.86 0.24
N PHE A 121 2.00 -4.83 0.35
CA PHE A 121 2.28 -3.64 1.14
C PHE A 121 1.03 -3.10 1.83
N ILE A 122 1.25 -2.37 2.92
CA ILE A 122 0.22 -1.54 3.55
C ILE A 122 0.50 -0.10 3.15
N LEU A 123 -0.49 0.55 2.55
CA LEU A 123 -0.46 1.96 2.19
C LEU A 123 -1.49 2.74 2.99
N SER A 124 -1.15 3.97 3.38
CA SER A 124 -2.12 4.87 3.99
C SER A 124 -3.31 5.11 3.06
N GLY A 125 -4.51 5.10 3.60
CA GLY A 125 -5.73 5.44 2.88
C GLY A 125 -6.01 6.95 2.84
N ASP A 126 -5.17 7.79 3.46
CA ASP A 126 -5.31 9.25 3.42
C ASP A 126 -5.32 9.73 1.96
N GLN A 127 -6.28 10.57 1.62
CA GLN A 127 -6.46 11.08 0.26
C GLN A 127 -5.23 11.81 -0.30
N ARG A 128 -4.41 12.42 0.56
CA ARG A 128 -3.17 13.10 0.15
C ARG A 128 -2.14 12.10 -0.36
N HIS A 129 -1.94 11.01 0.38
CA HIS A 129 -1.06 9.92 -0.02
C HIS A 129 -1.57 9.23 -1.28
N GLN A 130 -2.87 8.96 -1.36
CA GLN A 130 -3.52 8.37 -2.53
C GLN A 130 -3.39 9.26 -3.79
N LYS A 131 -3.43 10.59 -3.61
CA LYS A 131 -3.23 11.54 -4.71
C LYS A 131 -1.78 11.53 -5.20
N ALA A 132 -0.80 11.42 -4.31
CA ALA A 132 0.61 11.36 -4.68
C ALA A 132 0.92 10.11 -5.52
N LEU A 133 0.36 8.96 -5.14
CA LEU A 133 0.53 7.70 -5.88
C LEU A 133 -0.19 7.66 -7.23
N ASN A 134 -1.18 8.53 -7.44
CA ASN A 134 -1.92 8.66 -8.70
C ASN A 134 -2.45 7.33 -9.28
N PHE A 135 -2.96 6.47 -8.42
CA PHE A 135 -3.55 5.20 -8.83
C PHE A 135 -4.80 5.39 -9.69
N GLN A 136 -4.92 4.62 -10.76
CA GLN A 136 -6.06 4.59 -11.65
C GLN A 136 -6.83 3.27 -11.48
N LEU A 137 -8.13 3.34 -11.24
CA LEU A 137 -8.99 2.15 -11.18
C LEU A 137 -9.15 1.56 -12.58
N VAL A 138 -8.82 0.30 -12.76
CA VAL A 138 -8.99 -0.41 -14.04
C VAL A 138 -10.02 -1.53 -13.98
N MET A 139 -10.25 -2.11 -12.80
CA MET A 139 -11.26 -3.15 -12.62
C MET A 139 -11.79 -3.12 -11.19
N GLU A 140 -13.09 -3.28 -11.01
CA GLU A 140 -13.74 -3.40 -9.70
C GLU A 140 -13.95 -4.88 -9.33
N ASP A 141 -13.90 -5.16 -8.03
CA ASP A 141 -14.27 -6.46 -7.41
C ASP A 141 -13.64 -7.69 -8.10
N ASN A 142 -12.36 -7.59 -8.52
CA ASN A 142 -11.68 -8.73 -9.09
C ASN A 142 -11.42 -9.81 -8.03
N LYS A 143 -11.86 -11.03 -8.30
CA LYS A 143 -11.73 -12.19 -7.41
C LYS A 143 -10.56 -13.11 -7.78
N TYR A 144 -9.85 -12.82 -8.85
CA TYR A 144 -8.79 -13.69 -9.38
C TYR A 144 -7.41 -12.99 -9.39
N PRO A 145 -6.32 -13.71 -9.12
CA PRO A 145 -6.32 -15.03 -8.50
C PRO A 145 -6.93 -14.95 -7.09
N LYS A 146 -7.57 -16.02 -6.63
CA LYS A 146 -8.06 -16.08 -5.24
C LYS A 146 -6.85 -16.20 -4.32
N PRO A 147 -6.65 -15.26 -3.37
CA PRO A 147 -5.69 -15.49 -2.32
C PRO A 147 -6.12 -16.75 -1.55
N THR A 148 -5.20 -17.67 -1.32
CA THR A 148 -5.43 -18.82 -0.48
C THR A 148 -5.46 -18.40 1.00
N ALA A 149 -5.93 -19.27 1.91
CA ALA A 149 -5.85 -18.99 3.34
C ALA A 149 -4.38 -18.82 3.81
N GLU A 150 -3.44 -19.52 3.16
CA GLU A 150 -2.00 -19.35 3.36
C GLU A 150 -1.53 -17.97 2.88
N ASP A 151 -1.97 -17.51 1.71
CA ASP A 151 -1.66 -16.17 1.22
C ASP A 151 -2.18 -15.09 2.18
N ALA A 152 -3.33 -15.29 2.82
CA ALA A 152 -3.88 -14.35 3.79
C ALA A 152 -3.08 -14.33 5.11
N SER A 153 -2.47 -15.45 5.52
CA SER A 153 -1.61 -15.53 6.71
C SER A 153 -0.21 -14.98 6.44
N ASP A 154 0.31 -15.16 5.23
CA ASP A 154 1.60 -14.64 4.78
C ASP A 154 1.58 -13.14 4.43
N LEU A 155 0.42 -12.50 4.53
CA LEU A 155 0.26 -11.06 4.35
C LEU A 155 0.80 -10.25 5.55
N ASN A 156 1.96 -10.62 6.07
CA ASN A 156 2.76 -9.74 6.89
C ASN A 156 3.34 -8.64 6.01
N THR A 157 2.43 -7.76 5.62
CA THR A 157 2.69 -6.66 4.73
C THR A 157 3.51 -5.60 5.45
N SER A 158 4.62 -5.22 4.87
CA SER A 158 5.39 -4.09 5.36
C SER A 158 4.64 -2.79 5.07
N TRP A 159 4.62 -1.90 6.06
CA TRP A 159 4.23 -0.52 5.83
C TRP A 159 5.18 0.13 4.84
N VAL A 160 4.63 0.70 3.78
CA VAL A 160 5.38 1.48 2.81
C VAL A 160 4.82 2.89 2.77
N ASN A 161 5.68 3.87 3.01
CA ASN A 161 5.32 5.26 2.81
C ASN A 161 5.21 5.52 1.29
N ASP A 162 4.20 6.30 0.89
CA ASP A 162 4.05 6.78 -0.48
C ASP A 162 5.33 7.43 -1.05
N ASN A 163 6.11 8.08 -0.20
CA ASN A 163 7.36 8.74 -0.56
C ASN A 163 8.48 7.80 -1.06
N VAL A 164 8.35 6.50 -0.86
CA VAL A 164 9.35 5.48 -1.29
C VAL A 164 8.71 4.33 -2.06
N PHE A 165 7.44 4.46 -2.44
CA PHE A 165 6.71 3.37 -3.09
C PHE A 165 7.31 3.01 -4.45
N GLY A 166 7.70 4.01 -5.24
CA GLY A 166 8.36 3.80 -6.54
C GLY A 166 9.65 2.99 -6.40
N GLU A 167 10.51 3.35 -5.45
CA GLU A 167 11.76 2.64 -5.18
C GLU A 167 11.52 1.18 -4.75
N VAL A 168 10.55 0.95 -3.85
CA VAL A 168 10.25 -0.40 -3.34
C VAL A 168 9.78 -1.31 -4.47
N ILE A 169 8.91 -0.82 -5.35
CA ILE A 169 8.44 -1.56 -6.53
C ILE A 169 9.59 -1.87 -7.48
N ILE A 170 10.44 -0.91 -7.79
CA ILE A 170 11.60 -1.11 -8.67
C ILE A 170 12.50 -2.23 -8.13
N ARG A 171 12.80 -2.23 -6.85
CA ARG A 171 13.63 -3.27 -6.22
C ARG A 171 13.01 -4.67 -6.34
N ASP A 172 11.69 -4.78 -6.24
CA ASP A 172 11.00 -6.06 -6.41
C ASP A 172 10.99 -6.50 -7.88
N LEU A 173 10.85 -5.58 -8.82
CA LEU A 173 10.92 -5.87 -10.26
C LEU A 173 12.34 -6.31 -10.68
N ASP A 174 13.39 -5.60 -10.23
CA ASP A 174 14.79 -5.95 -10.51
C ASP A 174 15.13 -7.34 -9.98
N TYR A 175 14.68 -7.65 -8.75
CA TYR A 175 14.87 -8.98 -8.19
C TYR A 175 14.20 -10.06 -9.05
N ASN A 176 12.94 -9.89 -9.41
CA ASN A 176 12.19 -10.88 -10.19
C ASN A 176 12.72 -11.02 -11.62
N GLU A 177 13.24 -9.94 -12.21
CA GLU A 177 13.92 -10.04 -13.49
C GLU A 177 15.23 -10.86 -13.40
N GLN A 178 16.06 -10.60 -12.39
CA GLN A 178 17.29 -11.37 -12.15
C GLN A 178 17.00 -12.86 -11.92
N MET A 179 15.89 -13.17 -11.25
CA MET A 179 15.45 -14.55 -11.00
C MET A 179 14.74 -15.19 -12.19
N GLY A 180 14.46 -14.42 -13.26
CA GLY A 180 13.75 -14.92 -14.45
C GLY A 180 12.27 -15.22 -14.21
N THR A 181 11.68 -14.64 -13.15
CA THR A 181 10.27 -14.86 -12.76
C THR A 181 9.35 -13.74 -13.19
N LEU A 182 9.88 -12.61 -13.69
CA LEU A 182 9.11 -11.44 -14.07
C LEU A 182 8.39 -11.63 -15.42
N ASN A 183 7.09 -11.38 -15.44
CA ASN A 183 6.30 -11.27 -16.67
C ASN A 183 6.44 -9.86 -17.24
N ASP A 184 7.51 -9.65 -18.01
CA ASP A 184 7.87 -8.36 -18.61
C ASP A 184 7.28 -8.23 -20.02
N GLN A 185 6.32 -7.32 -20.18
CA GLN A 185 5.64 -6.99 -21.44
C GLN A 185 6.21 -5.71 -22.09
N THR A 186 7.41 -5.27 -21.66
CA THR A 186 8.05 -4.08 -22.22
C THR A 186 8.99 -4.40 -23.39
N LYS A 187 9.21 -5.69 -23.65
CA LYS A 187 10.10 -6.24 -24.70
C LYS A 187 9.41 -6.33 -26.03
#